data_207ca70350cc2509837e7fe6d9a9c8dd
#
_entry.id   207ca70350cc2509837e7fe6d9a9c8dd
#
_cell.length_a   1.000
_cell.length_b   1.000
_cell.length_c   1.000
_cell.angle_alpha   90.00
_cell.angle_beta   90.00
_cell.angle_gamma   90.00
#
_symmetry.space_group_name_H-M   'P 1'
#
loop_
_entity.id
_entity.type
_entity.pdbx_description
1 polymer ?
#
loop_
_entity_poly.entity_id
_entity_poly.type
_entity_poly.pdbx_seq_one_letter_code
_entity_poly.pdbx_strand_id
1 'polypeptide(L)'
;MKKQFIYAGMFLFTIGFSACNEDFKDWAAPQSNPQEDSAEQMTATFTTGQDANISMDEATADSVEIVKLTSTTAVEGSTITLSSLLFNDDYSLPFTTKDGTVKVALTQLDSITQEIYKSRASVARNLRVIVKAAATTPAGDGIQLSGNEVNITLKPGATPAVDPKGYYVVGAFTGWNAEGALPMTLDPNNKNVYTLETETTEANQNFKIFPASAINGKDIDWAQALGAQKDGDTAAENFLTWKVGDKEAGAIMVEEAGKIKITINMTDFRYSVKDNSAPTELYMTGSAYNWGKIWKQFVPVNDTKGAFWGIYYFAADD
;
A
#
# COMPACT_ATOMS: atom_id res chain seq x y z
N MET A 1 -48.33 -2.98 20.16
CA MET A 1 -47.05 -3.47 20.73
C MET A 1 -45.96 -2.41 20.94
N LYS A 2 -46.03 -1.21 20.38
CA LYS A 2 -44.98 -0.15 20.57
C LYS A 2 -45.07 0.66 21.88
N LYS A 3 -46.20 0.67 22.57
CA LYS A 3 -46.38 1.43 23.81
C LYS A 3 -45.90 0.73 25.09
N GLN A 4 -45.77 -0.57 25.08
CA GLN A 4 -45.32 -1.35 26.25
C GLN A 4 -43.82 -1.29 26.48
N PHE A 5 -43.02 -1.10 25.42
CA PHE A 5 -41.58 -1.00 25.55
C PHE A 5 -41.08 0.38 26.09
N ILE A 6 -41.88 1.43 25.90
CA ILE A 6 -41.55 2.75 26.43
C ILE A 6 -41.69 2.78 27.95
N TYR A 7 -42.65 2.08 28.51
CA TYR A 7 -42.83 2.03 29.97
C TYR A 7 -41.81 1.10 30.65
N ALA A 8 -41.34 0.04 29.99
CA ALA A 8 -40.26 -0.79 30.51
C ALA A 8 -38.90 -0.09 30.55
N GLY A 9 -38.60 0.72 29.52
CA GLY A 9 -37.39 1.54 29.48
C GLY A 9 -37.39 2.66 30.54
N MET A 10 -38.55 3.25 30.81
CA MET A 10 -38.68 4.33 31.79
C MET A 10 -38.62 3.78 33.24
N PHE A 11 -39.06 2.54 33.47
CA PHE A 11 -39.00 1.90 34.79
C PHE A 11 -37.59 1.43 35.14
N LEU A 12 -36.78 1.05 34.18
CA LEU A 12 -35.36 0.70 34.37
C LEU A 12 -34.49 1.94 34.64
N PHE A 13 -34.89 3.12 34.13
CA PHE A 13 -34.14 4.36 34.37
C PHE A 13 -34.38 4.97 35.75
N THR A 14 -35.55 4.68 36.34
CA THR A 14 -35.89 5.18 37.72
C THR A 14 -35.29 4.35 38.85
N ILE A 15 -34.91 3.09 38.59
CA ILE A 15 -34.23 2.26 39.61
C ILE A 15 -32.73 2.58 39.69
N GLY A 16 -32.12 3.12 38.62
CA GLY A 16 -30.71 3.52 38.61
C GLY A 16 -30.37 4.77 39.45
N PHE A 17 -31.35 5.59 39.81
CA PHE A 17 -31.11 6.83 40.56
C PHE A 17 -31.35 6.72 42.07
N SER A 18 -31.83 5.59 42.58
CA SER A 18 -32.04 5.41 44.02
C SER A 18 -30.87 4.81 44.79
N ALA A 19 -29.74 4.54 44.09
CA ALA A 19 -28.53 3.99 44.73
C ALA A 19 -27.51 5.04 45.18
N CYS A 20 -27.82 6.35 45.04
CA CYS A 20 -26.95 7.41 45.49
C CYS A 20 -27.61 8.17 46.62
N ASN A 21 -27.85 7.52 47.75
CA ASN A 21 -28.31 8.20 48.97
C ASN A 21 -27.40 7.88 50.14
N GLU A 22 -26.11 8.06 49.92
CA GLU A 22 -25.15 8.17 51.02
C GLU A 22 -24.33 9.44 50.88
N ASP A 23 -24.51 10.23 51.89
CA ASP A 23 -23.75 11.35 52.41
C ASP A 23 -22.54 11.81 51.56
N PHE A 24 -22.79 12.65 50.57
CA PHE A 24 -21.75 13.39 49.86
C PHE A 24 -21.09 14.47 50.73
N LYS A 25 -20.67 14.10 51.93
CA LYS A 25 -19.83 14.96 52.77
C LYS A 25 -18.37 14.96 52.33
N ASP A 26 -17.96 14.01 51.46
CA ASP A 26 -16.58 13.85 51.03
C ASP A 26 -16.14 14.78 49.90
N TRP A 27 -17.07 15.50 49.25
CA TRP A 27 -16.65 16.45 48.24
C TRP A 27 -15.94 17.69 48.77
N ALA A 28 -16.11 17.99 50.09
CA ALA A 28 -15.43 19.08 50.81
C ALA A 28 -14.05 18.67 51.35
N ALA A 29 -13.79 17.38 51.43
CA ALA A 29 -12.48 16.81 51.71
C ALA A 29 -12.22 15.73 50.67
N PRO A 30 -11.80 16.10 49.46
CA PRO A 30 -11.42 15.11 48.46
C PRO A 30 -10.37 14.23 49.13
N GLN A 31 -10.68 12.94 49.31
CA GLN A 31 -9.63 11.97 49.60
C GLN A 31 -8.64 12.16 48.43
N SER A 32 -7.54 12.83 48.73
CA SER A 32 -6.37 12.70 47.89
C SER A 32 -6.00 11.23 48.01
N ASN A 33 -6.46 10.41 47.05
CA ASN A 33 -5.75 9.19 46.77
C ASN A 33 -4.30 9.63 46.68
N PRO A 34 -3.38 9.08 47.49
CA PRO A 34 -1.97 9.35 47.26
C PRO A 34 -1.78 9.17 45.79
N GLN A 35 -1.28 10.20 45.10
CA GLN A 35 -1.02 10.17 43.69
C GLN A 35 -0.29 8.85 43.49
N GLU A 36 -0.94 7.87 42.86
CA GLU A 36 -0.30 6.60 42.55
C GLU A 36 1.00 6.99 41.94
N ASP A 37 2.11 6.62 42.55
CA ASP A 37 3.44 6.84 41.99
C ASP A 37 3.31 6.40 40.55
N SER A 38 3.56 7.32 39.61
CA SER A 38 3.30 7.13 38.19
C SER A 38 3.81 5.75 37.82
N ALA A 39 2.89 4.82 37.54
CA ALA A 39 3.23 3.41 37.35
C ALA A 39 4.44 3.36 36.45
N GLU A 40 5.58 2.91 36.91
CA GLU A 40 6.80 2.87 36.11
C GLU A 40 6.45 2.14 34.85
N GLN A 41 6.53 2.86 33.73
CA GLN A 41 6.12 2.32 32.47
C GLN A 41 7.03 1.13 32.14
N MET A 42 6.49 -0.08 32.25
CA MET A 42 7.26 -1.28 31.97
C MET A 42 7.70 -1.27 30.51
N THR A 43 8.94 -1.62 30.28
CA THR A 43 9.57 -1.56 28.97
C THR A 43 10.03 -2.93 28.49
N ALA A 44 10.13 -3.07 27.16
CA ALA A 44 10.80 -4.15 26.49
C ALA A 44 11.87 -3.57 25.57
N THR A 45 13.10 -4.06 25.68
CA THR A 45 14.20 -3.62 24.81
C THR A 45 14.41 -4.63 23.70
N PHE A 46 14.35 -4.13 22.48
CA PHE A 46 14.56 -4.90 21.26
C PHE A 46 15.85 -4.47 20.58
N THR A 47 16.52 -5.42 19.96
CA THR A 47 17.67 -5.20 19.06
C THR A 47 17.38 -5.82 17.71
N THR A 48 18.21 -5.50 16.73
CA THR A 48 18.19 -6.22 15.45
C THR A 48 18.43 -7.71 15.67
N GLY A 49 17.72 -8.53 14.94
CA GLY A 49 17.98 -9.96 14.84
C GLY A 49 19.27 -10.25 14.08
N GLN A 50 19.50 -11.50 13.81
CA GLN A 50 20.69 -11.96 13.07
C GLN A 50 20.70 -11.43 11.63
N ASP A 51 19.51 -11.25 11.03
CA ASP A 51 19.30 -10.84 9.65
C ASP A 51 18.84 -9.38 9.55
N ALA A 52 19.68 -8.45 10.04
CA ALA A 52 19.35 -7.03 10.00
C ALA A 52 19.53 -6.37 8.61
N ASN A 53 20.37 -6.96 7.76
CA ASN A 53 20.67 -6.51 6.40
C ASN A 53 20.39 -7.66 5.44
N ILE A 54 19.26 -7.57 4.77
CA ILE A 54 18.72 -8.65 3.94
C ILE A 54 18.92 -8.29 2.46
N SER A 55 19.47 -9.22 1.69
CA SER A 55 19.51 -9.16 0.23
C SER A 55 18.72 -10.32 -0.34
N MET A 56 17.68 -10.04 -1.14
CA MET A 56 16.86 -11.08 -1.75
C MET A 56 17.64 -11.97 -2.71
N ASP A 57 18.70 -11.44 -3.34
CA ASP A 57 19.54 -12.19 -4.28
C ASP A 57 20.47 -13.19 -3.55
N GLU A 58 20.75 -12.97 -2.27
CA GLU A 58 21.69 -13.77 -1.46
C GLU A 58 20.96 -14.67 -0.46
N ALA A 59 19.68 -14.40 -0.22
CA ALA A 59 18.91 -15.12 0.77
C ALA A 59 18.61 -16.57 0.33
N THR A 60 18.90 -17.51 1.22
CA THR A 60 18.65 -18.94 1.01
C THR A 60 17.57 -19.52 1.91
N ALA A 61 17.11 -18.74 2.89
CA ALA A 61 16.10 -19.13 3.86
C ALA A 61 14.73 -18.56 3.50
N ASP A 62 13.68 -19.31 3.80
CA ASP A 62 12.28 -18.85 3.60
C ASP A 62 11.83 -17.80 4.63
N SER A 63 12.54 -17.71 5.76
CA SER A 63 12.24 -16.76 6.84
C SER A 63 13.52 -16.20 7.44
N VAL A 64 13.44 -14.96 7.94
CA VAL A 64 14.56 -14.18 8.47
C VAL A 64 14.29 -13.71 9.89
N GLU A 65 15.36 -13.65 10.70
CA GLU A 65 15.35 -13.17 12.08
C GLU A 65 15.61 -11.66 12.10
N ILE A 66 14.56 -10.88 12.25
CA ILE A 66 14.66 -9.42 12.09
C ILE A 66 14.81 -8.65 13.40
N VAL A 67 14.22 -9.16 14.49
CA VAL A 67 14.21 -8.50 15.81
C VAL A 67 14.41 -9.53 16.90
N LYS A 68 15.09 -9.13 17.98
CA LYS A 68 15.28 -9.93 19.20
C LYS A 68 14.97 -9.11 20.45
N LEU A 69 14.15 -9.66 21.32
CA LEU A 69 13.95 -9.13 22.67
C LEU A 69 15.21 -9.43 23.50
N THR A 70 15.81 -8.40 24.09
CA THR A 70 17.06 -8.53 24.88
C THR A 70 16.84 -8.33 26.36
N SER A 71 15.91 -7.49 26.75
CA SER A 71 15.57 -7.24 28.16
C SER A 71 14.16 -6.72 28.33
N THR A 72 13.64 -6.82 29.55
CA THR A 72 12.37 -6.24 29.96
C THR A 72 12.44 -5.78 31.41
N THR A 73 11.69 -4.74 31.77
CA THR A 73 11.48 -4.31 33.15
C THR A 73 10.20 -4.91 33.75
N ALA A 74 9.58 -5.88 33.11
CA ALA A 74 8.44 -6.59 33.67
C ALA A 74 8.81 -7.30 34.99
N VAL A 75 7.83 -7.48 35.87
CA VAL A 75 7.98 -8.17 37.12
C VAL A 75 8.59 -9.57 36.91
N GLU A 76 9.50 -9.97 37.79
CA GLU A 76 10.12 -11.31 37.72
C GLU A 76 9.06 -12.41 37.69
N GLY A 77 9.26 -13.40 36.85
CA GLY A 77 8.29 -14.49 36.62
C GLY A 77 7.14 -14.15 35.67
N SER A 78 7.12 -12.94 35.08
CA SER A 78 6.12 -12.59 34.05
C SER A 78 6.37 -13.34 32.76
N THR A 79 5.27 -13.73 32.09
CA THR A 79 5.30 -14.28 30.72
C THR A 79 5.23 -13.13 29.71
N ILE A 80 6.22 -13.02 28.84
CA ILE A 80 6.25 -11.99 27.79
C ILE A 80 5.66 -12.54 26.50
N THR A 81 4.66 -11.83 25.96
CA THR A 81 4.00 -12.15 24.68
C THR A 81 4.23 -11.01 23.70
N LEU A 82 4.75 -11.33 22.52
CA LEU A 82 4.85 -10.38 21.40
C LEU A 82 3.54 -10.45 20.60
N SER A 83 2.80 -9.34 20.55
CA SER A 83 1.41 -9.31 20.07
C SER A 83 1.25 -8.80 18.65
N SER A 84 2.11 -7.88 18.21
CA SER A 84 2.09 -7.38 16.82
C SER A 84 3.46 -6.89 16.38
N LEU A 85 3.65 -6.91 15.07
CA LEU A 85 4.83 -6.44 14.38
C LEU A 85 4.37 -5.44 13.33
N LEU A 86 4.85 -4.20 13.42
CA LEU A 86 4.52 -3.10 12.53
C LEU A 86 5.76 -2.61 11.80
N PHE A 87 5.61 -2.32 10.53
CA PHE A 87 6.63 -1.70 9.68
C PHE A 87 6.16 -0.30 9.27
N ASN A 88 7.01 0.69 9.48
CA ASN A 88 6.74 2.10 9.17
C ASN A 88 5.37 2.58 9.66
N ASP A 89 4.95 2.12 10.86
CA ASP A 89 3.70 2.41 11.58
C ASP A 89 2.42 1.74 11.05
N ASP A 90 2.30 1.54 9.74
CA ASP A 90 1.01 1.21 9.11
C ASP A 90 0.90 -0.24 8.62
N TYR A 91 2.02 -0.89 8.39
CA TYR A 91 2.04 -2.22 7.77
C TYR A 91 2.34 -3.31 8.79
N SER A 92 1.54 -4.37 8.81
CA SER A 92 1.75 -5.51 9.69
C SER A 92 2.04 -6.78 8.91
N LEU A 93 2.90 -7.65 9.45
CA LEU A 93 3.14 -8.98 8.93
C LEU A 93 2.89 -10.04 10.00
N PRO A 94 2.42 -11.24 9.58
CA PRO A 94 2.47 -12.42 10.43
C PRO A 94 3.93 -12.74 10.79
N PHE A 95 4.16 -13.17 12.01
CA PHE A 95 5.47 -13.53 12.49
C PHE A 95 5.42 -14.75 13.42
N THR A 96 6.55 -15.36 13.61
CA THR A 96 6.74 -16.41 14.62
C THR A 96 7.75 -15.94 15.65
N THR A 97 7.61 -16.44 16.88
CA THR A 97 8.54 -16.11 17.95
C THR A 97 9.11 -17.37 18.57
N LYS A 98 10.40 -17.33 18.84
CA LYS A 98 11.10 -18.37 19.62
C LYS A 98 12.20 -17.71 20.42
N ASP A 99 12.21 -17.95 21.72
CA ASP A 99 13.24 -17.44 22.64
C ASP A 99 13.47 -15.91 22.52
N GLY A 100 12.37 -15.15 22.37
CA GLY A 100 12.40 -13.69 22.19
C GLY A 100 12.83 -13.23 20.80
N THR A 101 13.14 -14.13 19.87
CA THR A 101 13.49 -13.82 18.48
C THR A 101 12.23 -13.78 17.62
N VAL A 102 12.11 -12.75 16.79
CA VAL A 102 11.01 -12.54 15.84
C VAL A 102 11.48 -12.92 14.43
N LYS A 103 10.75 -13.86 13.81
CA LYS A 103 10.97 -14.28 12.42
C LYS A 103 9.78 -13.96 11.54
N VAL A 104 10.05 -13.48 10.33
CA VAL A 104 9.06 -13.22 9.30
C VAL A 104 9.40 -13.98 8.02
N ALA A 105 8.37 -14.30 7.22
CA ALA A 105 8.59 -14.87 5.90
C ALA A 105 9.25 -13.84 4.98
N LEU A 106 10.33 -14.24 4.33
CA LEU A 106 11.13 -13.37 3.47
C LEU A 106 10.33 -12.79 2.30
N THR A 107 9.49 -13.62 1.66
CA THR A 107 8.63 -13.18 0.55
C THR A 107 7.59 -12.13 0.96
N GLN A 108 7.07 -12.22 2.20
CA GLN A 108 6.15 -11.23 2.73
C GLN A 108 6.86 -9.93 3.07
N LEU A 109 8.08 -10.02 3.62
CA LEU A 109 8.91 -8.85 3.91
C LEU A 109 9.30 -8.11 2.62
N ASP A 110 9.64 -8.83 1.55
CA ASP A 110 9.90 -8.24 0.23
C ASP A 110 8.66 -7.56 -0.34
N SER A 111 7.50 -8.22 -0.29
CA SER A 111 6.24 -7.67 -0.79
C SER A 111 5.85 -6.38 -0.06
N ILE A 112 5.94 -6.36 1.28
CA ILE A 112 5.61 -5.17 2.06
C ILE A 112 6.61 -4.03 1.80
N THR A 113 7.89 -4.35 1.60
CA THR A 113 8.92 -3.36 1.25
C THR A 113 8.59 -2.69 -0.08
N GLN A 114 8.23 -3.47 -1.10
CA GLN A 114 7.80 -2.95 -2.39
C GLN A 114 6.58 -2.04 -2.24
N GLU A 115 5.61 -2.44 -1.41
CA GLU A 115 4.39 -1.66 -1.18
C GLU A 115 4.66 -0.35 -0.43
N ILE A 116 5.49 -0.36 0.62
CA ILE A 116 5.88 0.84 1.37
C ILE A 116 6.57 1.87 0.47
N TYR A 117 7.50 1.40 -0.35
CA TYR A 117 8.30 2.28 -1.22
C TYR A 117 7.70 2.48 -2.61
N LYS A 118 6.58 1.84 -2.92
CA LYS A 118 5.93 1.85 -4.23
C LYS A 118 6.92 1.56 -5.37
N SER A 119 7.86 0.65 -5.13
CA SER A 119 8.99 0.38 -6.03
C SER A 119 9.51 -1.05 -5.88
N ARG A 120 9.81 -1.68 -7.00
CA ARG A 120 10.53 -2.96 -7.07
C ARG A 120 12.01 -2.81 -7.38
N ALA A 121 12.52 -1.59 -7.45
CA ALA A 121 13.92 -1.34 -7.73
C ALA A 121 14.82 -2.08 -6.74
N SER A 122 15.90 -2.72 -7.26
CA SER A 122 16.90 -3.44 -6.46
C SER A 122 17.83 -2.46 -5.72
N VAL A 123 17.23 -1.68 -4.83
CA VAL A 123 17.92 -0.68 -4.00
C VAL A 123 17.63 -0.98 -2.54
N ALA A 124 18.64 -0.93 -1.69
CA ALA A 124 18.47 -1.14 -0.25
C ALA A 124 17.49 -0.13 0.36
N ARG A 125 16.54 -0.62 1.14
CA ARG A 125 15.45 0.14 1.77
C ARG A 125 15.48 -0.08 3.27
N ASN A 126 15.37 1.00 4.03
CA ASN A 126 15.27 0.93 5.48
C ASN A 126 13.83 0.71 5.91
N LEU A 127 13.60 -0.25 6.77
CA LEU A 127 12.31 -0.53 7.38
C LEU A 127 12.42 -0.29 8.88
N ARG A 128 11.60 0.60 9.39
CA ARG A 128 11.43 0.82 10.82
C ARG A 128 10.47 -0.24 11.34
N VAL A 129 10.90 -0.97 12.36
CA VAL A 129 10.16 -2.09 12.94
C VAL A 129 9.78 -1.77 14.37
N ILE A 130 8.51 -1.90 14.70
CA ILE A 130 7.94 -1.73 16.03
C ILE A 130 7.32 -3.05 16.45
N VAL A 131 7.74 -3.58 17.59
CA VAL A 131 7.16 -4.78 18.20
C VAL A 131 6.33 -4.37 19.39
N LYS A 132 5.05 -4.74 19.40
CA LYS A 132 4.20 -4.59 20.57
C LYS A 132 4.32 -5.85 21.44
N ALA A 133 4.58 -5.64 22.71
CA ALA A 133 4.74 -6.70 23.70
C ALA A 133 3.84 -6.46 24.90
N ALA A 134 3.41 -7.53 25.53
CA ALA A 134 2.68 -7.51 26.79
C ALA A 134 3.34 -8.49 27.77
N ALA A 135 3.30 -8.16 29.04
CA ALA A 135 3.68 -9.04 30.12
C ALA A 135 2.41 -9.53 30.83
N THR A 136 2.33 -10.83 31.12
CA THR A 136 1.36 -11.37 32.07
C THR A 136 2.09 -11.66 33.36
N THR A 137 1.73 -10.95 34.41
CA THR A 137 2.39 -11.11 35.73
C THR A 137 2.02 -12.46 36.38
N PRO A 138 2.76 -12.92 37.38
CA PRO A 138 2.38 -14.11 38.15
C PRO A 138 1.02 -13.98 38.82
N ALA A 139 0.54 -12.76 39.08
CA ALA A 139 -0.79 -12.47 39.63
C ALA A 139 -1.90 -12.55 38.55
N GLY A 140 -1.55 -12.63 37.27
CA GLY A 140 -2.48 -12.72 36.17
C GLY A 140 -2.78 -11.37 35.49
N ASP A 141 -2.15 -10.28 35.93
CA ASP A 141 -2.36 -8.96 35.34
C ASP A 141 -1.67 -8.85 33.95
N GLY A 142 -2.39 -8.37 32.97
CA GLY A 142 -1.86 -8.10 31.63
C GLY A 142 -1.39 -6.65 31.51
N ILE A 143 -0.09 -6.43 31.26
CA ILE A 143 0.52 -5.11 31.17
C ILE A 143 1.16 -4.93 29.80
N GLN A 144 0.83 -3.85 29.08
CA GLN A 144 1.49 -3.51 27.84
C GLN A 144 2.88 -2.94 28.11
N LEU A 145 3.88 -3.44 27.39
CA LEU A 145 5.25 -2.97 27.46
C LEU A 145 5.52 -1.91 26.39
N SER A 146 6.19 -0.83 26.78
CA SER A 146 6.76 0.11 25.82
C SER A 146 8.04 -0.46 25.25
N GLY A 147 8.09 -0.61 23.90
CA GLY A 147 9.26 -1.09 23.19
C GLY A 147 9.96 0.02 22.43
N ASN A 148 11.27 -0.14 22.21
CA ASN A 148 12.01 0.72 21.29
C ASN A 148 11.80 0.27 19.84
N GLU A 149 12.07 1.18 18.91
CA GLU A 149 12.10 0.91 17.48
C GLU A 149 13.41 0.21 17.08
N VAL A 150 13.34 -0.64 16.06
CA VAL A 150 14.48 -1.31 15.45
C VAL A 150 14.47 -1.02 13.95
N ASN A 151 15.63 -0.79 13.36
CA ASN A 151 15.74 -0.58 11.91
C ASN A 151 16.43 -1.76 11.26
N ILE A 152 15.84 -2.26 10.19
CA ILE A 152 16.41 -3.29 9.32
C ILE A 152 16.51 -2.75 7.89
N THR A 153 17.34 -3.39 7.08
CA THR A 153 17.49 -3.04 5.66
C THR A 153 17.14 -4.24 4.81
N LEU A 154 16.30 -4.03 3.79
CA LEU A 154 16.04 -5.01 2.75
C LEU A 154 16.37 -4.44 1.37
N LYS A 155 17.14 -5.21 0.59
CA LYS A 155 17.38 -4.97 -0.82
C LYS A 155 16.54 -5.97 -1.62
N PRO A 156 15.53 -5.52 -2.40
CA PRO A 156 14.77 -6.37 -3.31
C PRO A 156 15.68 -7.08 -4.32
N GLY A 157 15.20 -8.17 -4.89
CA GLY A 157 15.91 -8.94 -5.89
C GLY A 157 16.28 -8.13 -7.14
N ALA A 158 17.25 -8.63 -7.90
CA ALA A 158 17.73 -8.01 -9.12
C ALA A 158 16.58 -7.78 -10.13
N THR A 159 16.60 -6.63 -10.77
CA THR A 159 15.64 -6.23 -11.80
C THR A 159 16.27 -6.34 -13.19
N PRO A 160 15.47 -6.53 -14.26
CA PRO A 160 15.96 -6.43 -15.62
C PRO A 160 16.63 -5.07 -15.88
N ALA A 161 17.67 -5.07 -16.71
CA ALA A 161 18.26 -3.83 -17.15
C ALA A 161 17.27 -3.01 -18.01
N VAL A 162 17.31 -1.69 -17.88
CA VAL A 162 16.51 -0.81 -18.74
C VAL A 162 17.06 -0.87 -20.15
N ASP A 163 16.19 -1.18 -21.15
CA ASP A 163 16.58 -1.21 -22.54
C ASP A 163 16.74 0.23 -23.07
N PRO A 164 17.92 0.63 -23.52
CA PRO A 164 18.15 1.97 -24.06
C PRO A 164 17.42 2.23 -25.38
N LYS A 165 16.95 1.19 -26.06
CA LYS A 165 16.16 1.31 -27.30
C LYS A 165 14.67 1.45 -27.05
N GLY A 166 14.21 1.33 -25.79
CA GLY A 166 12.82 1.48 -25.37
C GLY A 166 12.05 0.18 -25.30
N TYR A 167 10.72 0.30 -25.34
CA TYR A 167 9.79 -0.79 -25.07
C TYR A 167 8.66 -0.83 -26.08
N TYR A 168 8.05 -2.00 -26.23
CA TYR A 168 6.92 -2.28 -27.09
C TYR A 168 5.79 -2.96 -26.30
N VAL A 169 4.57 -2.70 -26.72
CA VAL A 169 3.37 -3.42 -26.26
C VAL A 169 3.00 -4.45 -27.30
N VAL A 170 2.82 -5.70 -26.88
CA VAL A 170 2.35 -6.82 -27.70
C VAL A 170 1.19 -7.50 -26.97
N GLY A 171 0.07 -7.67 -27.64
CA GLY A 171 -1.13 -8.22 -27.03
C GLY A 171 -2.19 -8.64 -28.04
N ALA A 172 -3.38 -8.91 -27.54
CA ALA A 172 -4.51 -9.32 -28.37
C ALA A 172 -4.84 -8.28 -29.45
N PHE A 173 -4.84 -6.99 -29.08
CA PHE A 173 -5.10 -5.88 -30.02
C PHE A 173 -3.93 -5.59 -30.97
N THR A 174 -2.81 -6.30 -30.85
CA THR A 174 -1.66 -6.24 -31.78
C THR A 174 -1.43 -7.57 -32.50
N GLY A 175 -2.30 -8.55 -32.30
CA GLY A 175 -2.21 -9.89 -32.90
C GLY A 175 -1.14 -10.81 -32.33
N TRP A 176 -0.57 -10.50 -31.15
CA TRP A 176 0.47 -11.28 -30.46
C TRP A 176 1.71 -11.59 -31.33
N ASN A 177 2.11 -10.67 -32.19
CA ASN A 177 3.27 -10.83 -33.06
C ASN A 177 4.15 -9.58 -33.11
N ALA A 178 5.36 -9.72 -33.64
CA ALA A 178 6.32 -8.63 -33.73
C ALA A 178 5.92 -7.55 -34.75
N GLU A 179 5.20 -7.91 -35.82
CA GLU A 179 4.79 -6.98 -36.87
C GLU A 179 3.72 -6.00 -36.35
N GLY A 180 2.87 -6.45 -35.41
CA GLY A 180 1.86 -5.62 -34.76
C GLY A 180 2.35 -4.91 -33.47
N ALA A 181 3.58 -5.14 -33.04
CA ALA A 181 4.10 -4.56 -31.80
C ALA A 181 4.07 -3.03 -31.85
N LEU A 182 3.49 -2.40 -30.81
CA LEU A 182 3.35 -0.95 -30.72
C LEU A 182 4.48 -0.34 -29.90
N PRO A 183 5.31 0.56 -30.48
CA PRO A 183 6.39 1.19 -29.74
C PRO A 183 5.86 2.17 -28.69
N MET A 184 6.46 2.14 -27.51
CA MET A 184 6.20 3.12 -26.46
C MET A 184 7.13 4.32 -26.64
N THR A 185 6.66 5.50 -26.28
CA THR A 185 7.40 6.75 -26.36
C THR A 185 8.01 7.08 -24.99
N LEU A 186 9.30 7.40 -24.94
CA LEU A 186 9.95 7.89 -23.74
C LEU A 186 9.37 9.27 -23.34
N ASP A 187 8.99 9.40 -22.07
CA ASP A 187 8.56 10.69 -21.52
C ASP A 187 9.75 11.68 -21.52
N PRO A 188 9.61 12.85 -22.14
CA PRO A 188 10.72 13.82 -22.24
C PRO A 188 11.14 14.42 -20.88
N ASN A 189 10.25 14.36 -19.88
CA ASN A 189 10.49 14.96 -18.57
C ASN A 189 10.86 13.93 -17.49
N ASN A 190 10.60 12.64 -17.76
CA ASN A 190 10.78 11.57 -16.79
C ASN A 190 11.64 10.45 -17.36
N LYS A 191 12.89 10.40 -16.93
CA LYS A 191 13.80 9.34 -17.33
C LYS A 191 13.23 7.95 -17.00
N ASN A 192 13.33 7.00 -17.94
CA ASN A 192 12.86 5.63 -17.81
C ASN A 192 11.33 5.48 -17.68
N VAL A 193 10.55 6.50 -17.99
CA VAL A 193 9.10 6.42 -18.10
C VAL A 193 8.73 6.37 -19.58
N TYR A 194 7.93 5.37 -19.98
CA TYR A 194 7.50 5.19 -21.34
C TYR A 194 5.97 5.14 -21.39
N THR A 195 5.40 5.71 -22.43
CA THR A 195 3.95 5.79 -22.62
C THR A 195 3.53 5.31 -24.00
N LEU A 196 2.33 4.73 -24.08
CA LEU A 196 1.65 4.40 -25.31
C LEU A 196 0.19 4.83 -25.19
N GLU A 197 -0.27 5.64 -26.13
CA GLU A 197 -1.69 5.93 -26.31
C GLU A 197 -2.19 5.10 -27.50
N THR A 198 -3.22 4.31 -27.29
CA THR A 198 -3.79 3.41 -28.30
C THR A 198 -5.28 3.22 -28.06
N GLU A 199 -5.93 2.45 -28.90
CA GLU A 199 -7.34 2.11 -28.79
C GLU A 199 -7.53 0.60 -28.90
N THR A 200 -8.34 0.02 -28.02
CA THR A 200 -8.80 -1.36 -28.11
C THR A 200 -10.22 -1.37 -28.63
N THR A 201 -10.48 -2.24 -29.59
CA THR A 201 -11.82 -2.37 -30.24
C THR A 201 -12.73 -3.35 -29.51
N GLU A 202 -12.15 -4.19 -28.66
CA GLU A 202 -12.86 -5.24 -27.91
C GLU A 202 -12.52 -5.16 -26.43
N ALA A 203 -13.39 -5.69 -25.59
CA ALA A 203 -13.18 -5.86 -24.15
C ALA A 203 -12.23 -7.04 -23.86
N ASN A 204 -11.68 -7.07 -22.65
CA ASN A 204 -10.83 -8.14 -22.13
C ASN A 204 -9.57 -8.42 -22.99
N GLN A 205 -8.92 -7.37 -23.44
CA GLN A 205 -7.72 -7.45 -24.26
C GLN A 205 -6.46 -7.58 -23.40
N ASN A 206 -5.82 -8.73 -23.47
CA ASN A 206 -4.56 -9.01 -22.77
C ASN A 206 -3.35 -8.48 -23.56
N PHE A 207 -2.34 -7.99 -22.82
CA PHE A 207 -1.07 -7.57 -23.41
C PHE A 207 0.11 -7.79 -22.44
N LYS A 208 1.31 -7.77 -23.01
CA LYS A 208 2.58 -7.75 -22.29
C LYS A 208 3.48 -6.66 -22.87
N ILE A 209 4.53 -6.32 -22.15
CA ILE A 209 5.50 -5.29 -22.53
C ILE A 209 6.83 -5.98 -22.80
N PHE A 210 7.51 -5.58 -23.86
CA PHE A 210 8.78 -6.17 -24.26
C PHE A 210 9.82 -5.07 -24.43
N PRO A 211 11.08 -5.28 -23.96
CA PRO A 211 12.17 -4.42 -24.34
C PRO A 211 12.41 -4.51 -25.85
N ALA A 212 12.89 -3.45 -26.48
CA ALA A 212 13.14 -3.43 -27.90
C ALA A 212 14.14 -4.51 -28.35
N SER A 213 15.06 -4.89 -27.46
CA SER A 213 16.01 -5.98 -27.69
C SER A 213 15.35 -7.37 -27.82
N ALA A 214 14.13 -7.54 -27.29
CA ALA A 214 13.37 -8.79 -27.44
C ALA A 214 12.69 -8.94 -28.80
N ILE A 215 12.54 -7.84 -29.57
CA ILE A 215 11.91 -7.85 -30.90
C ILE A 215 12.99 -7.96 -31.97
N ASN A 216 13.02 -9.08 -32.68
CA ASN A 216 14.02 -9.34 -33.72
C ASN A 216 13.35 -9.75 -35.03
N GLY A 217 13.13 -8.77 -35.92
CA GLY A 217 12.39 -8.98 -37.15
C GLY A 217 10.95 -9.41 -36.89
N LYS A 218 10.63 -10.67 -37.20
CA LYS A 218 9.30 -11.26 -36.96
C LYS A 218 9.18 -12.04 -35.67
N ASP A 219 10.30 -12.22 -34.96
CA ASP A 219 10.38 -13.05 -33.77
C ASP A 219 10.34 -12.17 -32.51
N ILE A 220 9.79 -12.76 -31.43
CA ILE A 220 9.76 -12.17 -30.09
C ILE A 220 10.42 -13.14 -29.12
N ASP A 221 11.39 -12.65 -28.35
CA ASP A 221 11.90 -13.39 -27.21
C ASP A 221 10.93 -13.25 -26.02
N TRP A 222 10.04 -14.20 -25.90
CA TRP A 222 9.02 -14.24 -24.85
C TRP A 222 9.58 -14.33 -23.43
N ALA A 223 10.80 -14.80 -23.28
CA ALA A 223 11.44 -14.87 -21.96
C ALA A 223 11.77 -13.48 -21.37
N GLN A 224 11.81 -12.44 -22.22
CA GLN A 224 12.03 -11.06 -21.79
C GLN A 224 10.73 -10.28 -21.56
N ALA A 225 9.57 -10.93 -21.57
CA ALA A 225 8.29 -10.29 -21.33
C ALA A 225 8.24 -9.66 -19.93
N LEU A 226 7.75 -8.43 -19.87
CA LEU A 226 7.31 -7.75 -18.67
C LEU A 226 5.78 -7.75 -18.63
N GLY A 227 5.20 -7.88 -17.47
CA GLY A 227 3.75 -7.90 -17.33
C GLY A 227 3.31 -7.84 -15.87
N ALA A 228 2.15 -8.38 -15.57
CA ALA A 228 1.60 -8.41 -14.23
C ALA A 228 2.06 -9.66 -13.44
N GLN A 229 1.94 -9.59 -12.12
CA GLN A 229 2.22 -10.74 -11.25
C GLN A 229 1.18 -11.85 -11.42
N LYS A 230 -0.07 -11.47 -11.66
CA LYS A 230 -1.20 -12.36 -11.95
C LYS A 230 -1.59 -12.22 -13.41
N ASP A 231 -1.79 -13.35 -14.09
CA ASP A 231 -2.26 -13.32 -15.48
C ASP A 231 -3.69 -12.75 -15.56
N GLY A 232 -3.91 -11.86 -16.53
CA GLY A 232 -5.17 -11.15 -16.68
C GLY A 232 -5.41 -10.08 -15.59
N ASP A 233 -4.36 -9.43 -15.08
CA ASP A 233 -4.50 -8.37 -14.08
C ASP A 233 -5.17 -7.12 -14.68
N THR A 234 -6.27 -6.69 -14.08
CA THR A 234 -7.08 -5.53 -14.47
C THR A 234 -6.81 -4.29 -13.63
N ALA A 235 -5.85 -4.35 -12.71
CA ALA A 235 -5.52 -3.21 -11.87
C ALA A 235 -5.08 -2.01 -12.72
N ALA A 236 -5.68 -0.84 -12.47
CA ALA A 236 -5.33 0.39 -13.16
C ALA A 236 -3.86 0.80 -12.95
N GLU A 237 -3.24 0.32 -11.88
CA GLU A 237 -1.84 0.53 -11.56
C GLU A 237 -1.32 -0.62 -10.71
N ASN A 238 -0.15 -1.18 -11.06
CA ASN A 238 0.46 -2.26 -10.29
C ASN A 238 1.97 -2.36 -10.60
N PHE A 239 2.65 -3.33 -9.97
CA PHE A 239 4.06 -3.63 -10.24
C PHE A 239 4.22 -4.45 -11.52
N LEU A 240 5.26 -4.12 -12.28
CA LEU A 240 5.76 -4.99 -13.35
C LEU A 240 6.46 -6.20 -12.76
N THR A 241 6.28 -7.33 -13.39
CA THR A 241 7.03 -8.56 -13.14
C THR A 241 7.70 -9.05 -14.42
N TRP A 242 8.60 -9.99 -14.28
CA TRP A 242 9.36 -10.63 -15.37
C TRP A 242 9.58 -12.08 -15.04
N LYS A 243 10.16 -12.82 -15.98
CA LYS A 243 10.49 -14.21 -15.76
C LYS A 243 11.53 -14.40 -14.65
N VAL A 244 11.19 -15.19 -13.64
CA VAL A 244 12.09 -15.62 -12.56
C VAL A 244 12.00 -17.14 -12.45
N GLY A 245 13.08 -17.84 -12.77
CA GLY A 245 13.07 -19.30 -12.89
C GLY A 245 12.08 -19.78 -13.95
N ASP A 246 11.17 -20.65 -13.56
CA ASP A 246 10.10 -21.17 -14.44
C ASP A 246 8.84 -20.31 -14.45
N LYS A 247 8.76 -19.30 -13.58
CA LYS A 247 7.60 -18.41 -13.48
C LYS A 247 7.72 -17.26 -14.46
N GLU A 248 6.80 -17.20 -15.41
CA GLU A 248 6.72 -16.12 -16.38
C GLU A 248 5.86 -14.95 -15.91
N ALA A 249 6.04 -13.77 -16.54
CA ALA A 249 5.17 -12.62 -16.33
C ALA A 249 3.74 -12.94 -16.82
N GLY A 250 2.74 -12.61 -16.03
CA GLY A 250 1.33 -12.65 -16.44
C GLY A 250 1.00 -11.51 -17.41
N ALA A 251 -0.09 -11.64 -18.16
CA ALA A 251 -0.59 -10.56 -18.99
C ALA A 251 -1.30 -9.48 -18.15
N ILE A 252 -1.22 -8.24 -18.59
CA ILE A 252 -2.06 -7.13 -18.12
C ILE A 252 -3.30 -7.14 -19.00
N MET A 253 -4.48 -6.89 -18.43
CA MET A 253 -5.75 -6.93 -19.16
C MET A 253 -6.44 -5.55 -19.17
N VAL A 254 -6.90 -5.14 -20.35
CA VAL A 254 -7.81 -4.01 -20.54
C VAL A 254 -9.23 -4.56 -20.54
N GLU A 255 -10.03 -4.23 -19.52
CA GLU A 255 -11.39 -4.80 -19.38
C GLU A 255 -12.37 -4.24 -20.38
N GLU A 256 -12.30 -2.95 -20.74
CA GLU A 256 -13.25 -2.26 -21.59
C GLU A 256 -12.59 -1.83 -22.90
N ALA A 257 -13.34 -1.91 -24.00
CA ALA A 257 -12.93 -1.33 -25.28
C ALA A 257 -12.87 0.21 -25.17
N GLY A 258 -11.92 0.83 -25.86
CA GLY A 258 -11.78 2.28 -25.91
C GLY A 258 -10.35 2.76 -25.99
N LYS A 259 -10.20 4.09 -25.89
CA LYS A 259 -8.89 4.72 -25.86
C LYS A 259 -8.23 4.54 -24.52
N ILE A 260 -7.00 4.07 -24.51
CA ILE A 260 -6.23 3.83 -23.31
C ILE A 260 -4.86 4.50 -23.40
N LYS A 261 -4.33 4.83 -22.21
CA LYS A 261 -2.93 5.21 -22.04
C LYS A 261 -2.25 4.19 -21.15
N ILE A 262 -1.27 3.50 -21.71
CA ILE A 262 -0.40 2.58 -21.01
C ILE A 262 0.86 3.36 -20.63
N THR A 263 1.25 3.29 -19.37
CA THR A 263 2.51 3.90 -18.89
C THR A 263 3.31 2.84 -18.16
N ILE A 264 4.62 2.82 -18.38
CA ILE A 264 5.56 2.05 -17.55
C ILE A 264 6.62 2.97 -16.96
N ASN A 265 6.97 2.72 -15.70
CA ASN A 265 8.07 3.36 -15.02
C ASN A 265 9.14 2.30 -14.70
N MET A 266 10.22 2.29 -15.45
CA MET A 266 11.31 1.33 -15.31
C MET A 266 12.29 1.67 -14.20
N THR A 267 12.13 2.83 -13.53
CA THR A 267 12.85 3.13 -12.30
C THR A 267 12.26 2.36 -11.13
N ASP A 268 10.92 2.30 -11.05
CA ASP A 268 10.19 1.66 -9.95
C ASP A 268 9.58 0.32 -10.34
N PHE A 269 9.70 -0.07 -11.60
CA PHE A 269 9.09 -1.28 -12.17
C PHE A 269 7.58 -1.34 -11.93
N ARG A 270 6.90 -0.28 -12.37
CA ARG A 270 5.44 -0.16 -12.28
C ARG A 270 4.83 0.07 -13.66
N TYR A 271 3.56 -0.31 -13.77
CA TYR A 271 2.73 0.05 -14.92
C TYR A 271 1.44 0.73 -14.47
N SER A 272 0.85 1.48 -15.37
CA SER A 272 -0.55 1.91 -15.26
C SER A 272 -1.26 1.82 -16.60
N VAL A 273 -2.54 1.50 -16.53
CA VAL A 273 -3.47 1.52 -17.68
C VAL A 273 -4.60 2.45 -17.30
N LYS A 274 -4.73 3.54 -18.05
CA LYS A 274 -5.76 4.55 -17.80
C LYS A 274 -6.64 4.71 -19.03
N ASP A 275 -7.93 4.91 -18.80
CA ASP A 275 -8.82 5.37 -19.83
C ASP A 275 -8.36 6.76 -20.32
N ASN A 276 -8.20 6.88 -21.61
CA ASN A 276 -7.79 8.11 -22.31
C ASN A 276 -8.93 8.71 -23.16
N SER A 277 -10.13 8.15 -23.03
CA SER A 277 -11.32 8.61 -23.76
C SER A 277 -11.98 9.81 -23.12
N ALA A 278 -11.84 10.00 -21.79
CA ALA A 278 -12.40 11.11 -21.08
C ALA A 278 -11.42 12.30 -21.03
N PRO A 279 -11.90 13.54 -21.17
CA PRO A 279 -11.05 14.72 -21.01
C PRO A 279 -10.48 14.75 -19.58
N THR A 280 -9.19 15.09 -19.46
CA THR A 280 -8.51 15.30 -18.18
C THR A 280 -8.80 16.68 -17.60
N GLU A 281 -9.24 17.62 -18.46
CA GLU A 281 -9.57 18.99 -18.13
C GLU A 281 -10.85 19.41 -18.83
N LEU A 282 -11.67 20.16 -18.14
CA LEU A 282 -12.88 20.78 -18.68
C LEU A 282 -12.88 22.25 -18.34
N TYR A 283 -13.17 23.08 -19.36
CA TYR A 283 -13.24 24.52 -19.20
C TYR A 283 -14.59 25.04 -19.67
N MET A 284 -15.09 26.05 -19.01
CA MET A 284 -16.26 26.82 -19.41
C MET A 284 -15.85 28.20 -19.88
N THR A 285 -16.46 28.65 -20.96
CA THR A 285 -16.42 30.02 -21.45
C THR A 285 -17.81 30.42 -21.92
N GLY A 286 -18.09 31.71 -22.07
CA GLY A 286 -19.38 32.21 -22.48
C GLY A 286 -19.42 33.72 -22.47
N SER A 287 -20.62 34.32 -22.61
CA SER A 287 -20.83 35.77 -22.54
C SER A 287 -20.26 36.38 -21.27
N ALA A 288 -20.57 35.79 -20.13
CA ALA A 288 -20.06 36.19 -18.81
C ALA A 288 -18.51 36.11 -18.69
N TYR A 289 -17.84 35.38 -19.56
CA TYR A 289 -16.40 35.19 -19.59
C TYR A 289 -15.76 35.65 -20.89
N ASN A 290 -16.42 36.59 -21.56
CA ASN A 290 -15.89 37.24 -22.75
C ASN A 290 -15.46 36.29 -23.88
N TRP A 291 -16.25 35.22 -24.12
CA TRP A 291 -16.13 34.23 -25.20
C TRP A 291 -14.68 33.89 -25.62
N GLY A 292 -14.06 32.95 -24.90
CA GLY A 292 -12.71 32.45 -25.21
C GLY A 292 -11.55 33.32 -24.72
N LYS A 293 -11.79 34.45 -24.06
CA LYS A 293 -10.73 35.25 -23.44
C LYS A 293 -10.52 34.89 -21.97
N ILE A 294 -11.58 34.47 -21.28
CA ILE A 294 -11.51 33.97 -19.91
C ILE A 294 -12.07 32.55 -19.91
N TRP A 295 -11.30 31.62 -19.38
CA TRP A 295 -11.65 30.22 -19.23
C TRP A 295 -11.76 29.88 -17.75
N LYS A 296 -12.86 29.26 -17.37
CA LYS A 296 -13.08 28.77 -15.99
C LYS A 296 -12.91 27.26 -15.99
N GLN A 297 -11.90 26.80 -15.29
CA GLN A 297 -11.59 25.37 -15.18
C GLN A 297 -12.53 24.70 -14.17
N PHE A 298 -13.08 23.57 -14.56
CA PHE A 298 -13.77 22.66 -13.65
C PHE A 298 -12.78 21.76 -12.93
N VAL A 299 -13.11 21.36 -11.72
CA VAL A 299 -12.32 20.43 -10.91
C VAL A 299 -12.74 19.01 -11.24
N PRO A 300 -11.81 18.10 -11.60
CA PRO A 300 -12.13 16.69 -11.77
C PRO A 300 -12.69 16.08 -10.49
N VAL A 301 -13.69 15.22 -10.61
CA VAL A 301 -14.19 14.42 -9.49
C VAL A 301 -13.25 13.22 -9.34
N ASN A 302 -12.68 13.04 -8.16
CA ASN A 302 -11.86 11.87 -7.87
C ASN A 302 -12.67 10.59 -8.08
N ASP A 303 -12.02 9.58 -8.64
CA ASP A 303 -12.56 8.23 -8.88
C ASP A 303 -13.75 8.15 -9.85
N THR A 304 -14.09 9.24 -10.56
CA THR A 304 -15.16 9.25 -11.56
C THR A 304 -14.65 9.80 -12.90
N LYS A 305 -14.42 8.92 -13.87
CA LYS A 305 -13.93 9.28 -15.20
C LYS A 305 -14.87 10.28 -15.90
N GLY A 306 -14.30 11.37 -16.43
CA GLY A 306 -15.03 12.37 -17.19
C GLY A 306 -16.05 13.18 -16.39
N ALA A 307 -16.11 13.02 -15.08
CA ALA A 307 -16.92 13.85 -14.20
C ALA A 307 -16.10 15.03 -13.70
N PHE A 308 -16.73 16.20 -13.76
CA PHE A 308 -16.16 17.47 -13.33
C PHE A 308 -17.20 18.25 -12.52
N TRP A 309 -16.73 19.06 -11.57
CA TRP A 309 -17.59 19.95 -10.84
C TRP A 309 -16.98 21.34 -10.72
N GLY A 310 -17.82 22.36 -10.48
CA GLY A 310 -17.37 23.71 -10.23
C GLY A 310 -18.51 24.56 -9.68
N ILE A 311 -18.17 25.60 -8.95
CA ILE A 311 -19.08 26.59 -8.47
C ILE A 311 -18.67 27.91 -9.12
N TYR A 312 -19.61 28.53 -9.89
CA TYR A 312 -19.35 29.74 -10.62
C TYR A 312 -20.45 30.76 -10.32
N TYR A 313 -20.06 32.00 -10.20
CA TYR A 313 -20.98 33.12 -10.01
C TYR A 313 -21.23 33.78 -11.37
N PHE A 314 -22.49 34.01 -11.67
CA PHE A 314 -22.96 34.80 -12.80
C PHE A 314 -23.66 36.03 -12.27
N ALA A 315 -23.36 37.21 -12.82
CA ALA A 315 -24.10 38.42 -12.51
C ALA A 315 -25.55 38.31 -13.03
N ALA A 316 -26.48 39.00 -12.39
CA ALA A 316 -27.91 38.88 -12.71
C ALA A 316 -28.26 39.32 -14.13
N ASP A 317 -27.38 40.05 -14.80
CA ASP A 317 -27.56 40.61 -16.14
C ASP A 317 -26.74 39.91 -17.23
N ASP A 318 -26.13 38.70 -16.94
CA ASP A 318 -25.30 37.94 -17.86
C ASP A 318 -26.08 36.85 -18.64
#